data_01e2a23b3ccf52d1b0c180b4f371ac28
#
_entry.id   01e2a23b3ccf52d1b0c180b4f371ac28
#
_cell.length_a   1.000
_cell.length_b   1.000
_cell.length_c   1.000
_cell.angle_alpha   90.00
_cell.angle_beta   90.00
_cell.angle_gamma   90.00
#
_symmetry.space_group_name_H-M   'P 1'
#
loop_
_entity.id
_entity.type
_entity.pdbx_description
1 polymer ?
#
loop_
_entity_poly.entity_id
_entity_poly.type
_entity_poly.pdbx_seq_one_letter_code
_entity_poly.pdbx_strand_id
1 'polypeptide(L)'
;MQAFDLKEPVDGKPRLRAAGDRSTPMWKARQEGAKYMSAGAFLAIRNIAAHDETTWAEQEALEYLAVLSVIARWIEECSVERAI
;
A
#
# COMPACT_ATOMS: atom_id res chain seq x y z
N MET A 1 1.31 0.27 6.79
CA MET A 1 2.41 1.23 6.47
C MET A 1 2.10 2.61 7.00
N GLN A 2 3.06 3.22 7.67
CA GLN A 2 2.86 4.55 8.25
C GLN A 2 2.56 5.63 7.20
N ALA A 3 3.06 5.48 5.97
CA ALA A 3 2.82 6.45 4.90
C ALA A 3 1.33 6.65 4.61
N PHE A 4 0.49 5.64 4.81
CA PHE A 4 -0.96 5.72 4.59
C PHE A 4 -1.75 5.97 5.87
N ASP A 5 -1.09 6.23 7.00
CA ASP A 5 -1.78 6.48 8.25
C ASP A 5 -2.68 7.73 8.15
N LEU A 6 -3.83 7.69 8.82
CA LEU A 6 -4.76 8.83 8.84
C LEU A 6 -4.26 10.00 9.69
N LYS A 7 -3.25 9.76 10.52
CA LYS A 7 -2.64 10.82 11.33
C LYS A 7 -2.02 11.90 10.46
N GLU A 8 -1.95 13.11 10.99
CA GLU A 8 -1.29 14.21 10.31
C GLU A 8 0.18 13.91 10.05
N PRO A 9 0.75 14.39 8.94
CA PRO A 9 2.16 14.23 8.68
C PRO A 9 3.00 14.96 9.72
N VAL A 10 4.13 14.36 10.08
CA VAL A 10 5.11 15.00 10.95
C VAL A 10 6.40 15.24 10.18
N ASP A 11 7.26 16.11 10.71
CA ASP A 11 8.52 16.44 10.06
C ASP A 11 9.35 15.19 9.79
N GLY A 12 9.81 15.04 8.55
CA GLY A 12 10.55 13.86 8.09
C GLY A 12 9.70 12.61 7.86
N LYS A 13 8.38 12.68 8.07
CA LYS A 13 7.47 11.54 7.88
C LYS A 13 6.24 11.98 7.08
N PRO A 14 6.38 12.21 5.77
CA PRO A 14 5.24 12.57 4.92
C PRO A 14 4.22 11.44 4.86
N ARG A 15 2.99 11.79 4.51
CA ARG A 15 1.89 10.83 4.33
C ARG A 15 1.45 10.77 2.87
N LEU A 16 1.08 9.60 2.42
CA LEU A 16 0.44 9.41 1.13
C LEU A 16 -1.08 9.49 1.33
N ARG A 17 -1.75 10.29 0.50
CA ARG A 17 -3.20 10.47 0.57
C ARG A 17 -3.84 10.00 -0.72
N ALA A 18 -4.85 9.15 -0.60
CA ALA A 18 -5.62 8.66 -1.73
C ALA A 18 -6.32 9.83 -2.45
N ALA A 19 -6.55 9.67 -3.74
CA ALA A 19 -7.28 10.66 -4.54
C ALA A 19 -8.76 10.70 -4.13
N GLY A 20 -9.39 11.84 -4.33
CA GLY A 20 -10.81 12.01 -4.12
C GLY A 20 -11.16 12.87 -2.92
N ASP A 21 -12.46 12.94 -2.63
CA ASP A 21 -13.01 13.76 -1.57
C ASP A 21 -12.81 13.10 -0.21
N ARG A 22 -11.96 13.70 0.62
CA ARG A 22 -11.58 13.16 1.94
C ARG A 22 -12.73 13.15 2.95
N SER A 23 -13.83 13.83 2.67
CA SER A 23 -15.00 13.84 3.55
C SER A 23 -15.87 12.60 3.38
N THR A 24 -15.63 11.78 2.38
CA THR A 24 -16.48 10.63 2.08
C THR A 24 -16.02 9.36 2.78
N PRO A 25 -16.95 8.48 3.16
CA PRO A 25 -16.58 7.15 3.67
C PRO A 25 -15.80 6.31 2.67
N MET A 26 -16.06 6.50 1.38
CA MET A 26 -15.33 5.81 0.30
C MET A 26 -13.83 6.16 0.33
N TRP A 27 -13.51 7.43 0.51
CA TRP A 27 -12.12 7.86 0.59
C TRP A 27 -11.41 7.23 1.80
N LYS A 28 -12.09 7.23 2.95
CA LYS A 28 -11.52 6.65 4.17
C LYS A 28 -11.26 5.16 4.00
N ALA A 29 -12.21 4.44 3.39
CA ALA A 29 -12.05 3.02 3.10
C ALA A 29 -10.86 2.77 2.17
N ARG A 30 -10.69 3.60 1.16
CA ARG A 30 -9.59 3.48 0.20
C ARG A 30 -8.24 3.78 0.86
N GLN A 31 -8.18 4.80 1.70
CA GLN A 31 -6.97 5.18 2.44
C GLN A 31 -6.55 4.06 3.41
N GLU A 32 -7.47 3.57 4.20
CA GLU A 32 -7.21 2.47 5.13
C GLU A 32 -6.91 1.16 4.40
N GLY A 33 -7.64 0.88 3.32
CA GLY A 33 -7.41 -0.29 2.48
C GLY A 33 -6.00 -0.30 1.91
N ALA A 34 -5.52 0.82 1.40
CA ALA A 34 -4.17 0.95 0.89
C ALA A 34 -3.13 0.70 2.00
N LYS A 35 -3.37 1.20 3.20
CA LYS A 35 -2.50 0.98 4.35
C LYS A 35 -2.36 -0.51 4.67
N TYR A 36 -3.48 -1.19 4.88
CA TYR A 36 -3.48 -2.59 5.30
C TYR A 36 -3.06 -3.54 4.18
N MET A 37 -3.48 -3.28 2.96
CA MET A 37 -3.15 -4.11 1.81
C MET A 37 -1.66 -4.03 1.48
N SER A 38 -1.08 -2.83 1.53
CA SER A 38 0.35 -2.63 1.29
C SER A 38 1.18 -3.30 2.38
N ALA A 39 0.80 -3.14 3.64
CA ALA A 39 1.50 -3.77 4.76
C ALA A 39 1.41 -5.29 4.68
N GLY A 40 0.23 -5.83 4.39
CA GLY A 40 0.01 -7.27 4.26
C GLY A 40 0.76 -7.88 3.09
N ALA A 41 0.75 -7.21 1.95
CA ALA A 41 1.48 -7.67 0.76
C ALA A 41 2.98 -7.70 1.01
N PHE A 42 3.53 -6.65 1.59
CA PHE A 42 4.94 -6.60 1.94
C PHE A 42 5.32 -7.74 2.89
N LEU A 43 4.54 -7.92 3.94
CA LEU A 43 4.83 -8.92 4.95
C LEU A 43 4.75 -10.33 4.37
N ALA A 44 3.68 -10.64 3.65
CA ALA A 44 3.45 -11.98 3.10
C ALA A 44 4.45 -12.31 1.99
N ILE A 45 4.57 -11.44 0.99
CA ILE A 45 5.41 -11.71 -0.18
C ILE A 45 6.89 -11.71 0.21
N ARG A 46 7.31 -10.75 1.02
CA ARG A 46 8.69 -10.66 1.49
C ARG A 46 9.08 -11.88 2.31
N ASN A 47 8.23 -12.31 3.24
CA ASN A 47 8.53 -13.45 4.08
C ASN A 47 8.60 -14.74 3.29
N ILE A 48 7.69 -14.96 2.35
CA ILE A 48 7.72 -16.12 1.48
C ILE A 48 8.99 -16.11 0.63
N ALA A 49 9.33 -14.99 0.02
CA ALA A 49 10.52 -14.87 -0.81
C ALA A 49 11.82 -15.06 -0.02
N ALA A 50 11.85 -14.62 1.26
CA ALA A 50 13.05 -14.72 2.08
C ALA A 50 13.27 -16.10 2.71
N HIS A 51 12.20 -16.84 2.98
CA HIS A 51 12.25 -18.07 3.77
C HIS A 51 11.87 -19.34 3.02
N ASP A 52 11.32 -19.22 1.83
CA ASP A 52 10.91 -20.36 1.03
C ASP A 52 11.87 -20.52 -0.14
N GLU A 53 12.55 -21.67 -0.19
CA GLU A 53 13.49 -21.98 -1.27
C GLU A 53 12.80 -22.59 -2.49
N THR A 54 11.48 -22.85 -2.41
CA THR A 54 10.75 -23.43 -3.52
C THR A 54 10.55 -22.41 -4.63
N THR A 55 10.58 -22.88 -5.86
CA THR A 55 10.27 -22.05 -7.02
C THR A 55 8.77 -21.80 -7.04
N TRP A 56 8.37 -20.54 -7.16
CA TRP A 56 6.95 -20.20 -7.30
C TRP A 56 6.43 -20.73 -8.63
N ALA A 57 5.24 -21.31 -8.61
CA ALA A 57 4.53 -21.64 -9.83
C ALA A 57 4.23 -20.34 -10.60
N GLU A 58 4.21 -20.46 -11.94
CA GLU A 58 3.94 -19.30 -12.80
C GLU A 58 2.64 -18.59 -12.44
N GLN A 59 1.59 -19.35 -12.18
CA GLN A 59 0.29 -18.78 -11.79
C GLN A 59 0.38 -17.99 -10.49
N GLU A 60 1.06 -18.52 -9.50
CA GLU A 60 1.24 -17.85 -8.21
C GLU A 60 2.05 -16.55 -8.35
N ALA A 61 3.11 -16.59 -9.13
CA ALA A 61 3.91 -15.39 -9.41
C ALA A 61 3.09 -14.31 -10.11
N LEU A 62 2.25 -14.68 -11.07
CA LEU A 62 1.35 -13.75 -11.77
C LEU A 62 0.33 -13.12 -10.82
N GLU A 63 -0.19 -13.91 -9.88
CA GLU A 63 -1.13 -13.41 -8.88
C GLU A 63 -0.48 -12.38 -7.94
N TYR A 64 0.73 -12.64 -7.48
CA TYR A 64 1.46 -11.68 -6.66
C TYR A 64 1.78 -10.41 -7.42
N LEU A 65 2.18 -10.53 -8.69
CA LEU A 65 2.42 -9.36 -9.54
C LEU A 65 1.14 -8.54 -9.74
N ALA A 66 -0.01 -9.20 -9.88
CA ALA A 66 -1.30 -8.51 -10.01
C ALA A 66 -1.62 -7.70 -8.75
N VAL A 67 -1.42 -8.26 -7.56
CA VAL A 67 -1.62 -7.55 -6.29
C VAL A 67 -0.70 -6.35 -6.21
N LEU A 68 0.57 -6.53 -6.51
CA LEU A 68 1.56 -5.43 -6.47
C LEU A 68 1.24 -4.35 -7.49
N SER A 69 0.70 -4.71 -8.66
CA SER A 69 0.27 -3.75 -9.68
C SER A 69 -0.87 -2.87 -9.20
N VAL A 70 -1.85 -3.44 -8.49
CA VAL A 70 -2.96 -2.68 -7.92
C VAL A 70 -2.44 -1.68 -6.87
N ILE A 71 -1.56 -2.14 -5.98
CA ILE A 71 -0.98 -1.28 -4.95
C ILE A 71 -0.15 -0.15 -5.58
N ALA A 72 0.65 -0.47 -6.59
CA ALA A 72 1.45 0.51 -7.32
C ALA A 72 0.58 1.59 -7.96
N ARG A 73 -0.55 1.21 -8.56
CA ARG A 73 -1.50 2.16 -9.13
C ARG A 73 -2.07 3.09 -8.07
N TRP A 74 -2.47 2.55 -6.93
CA TRP A 74 -2.99 3.37 -5.84
C TRP A 74 -1.96 4.37 -5.32
N ILE A 75 -0.70 3.96 -5.20
CA ILE A 75 0.38 4.84 -4.79
C ILE A 75 0.60 5.94 -5.84
N GLU A 76 0.58 5.60 -7.11
CA GLU A 76 0.74 6.54 -8.22
C GLU A 76 -0.35 7.61 -8.23
N GLU A 77 -1.58 7.24 -7.86
CA GLU A 77 -2.71 8.15 -7.77
C GLU A 77 -2.69 9.03 -6.51
N CYS A 78 -1.86 8.71 -5.54
CA CYS A 78 -1.80 9.44 -4.27
C CYS A 78 -1.08 10.78 -4.43
N SER A 79 -1.47 11.72 -3.56
CA SER A 79 -0.68 12.92 -3.32
C SER A 79 0.18 12.72 -2.07
N VAL A 80 1.30 13.44 -2.03
CA VAL A 80 2.18 13.43 -0.85
C VAL A 80 1.82 14.63 0.02
N GLU A 81 1.47 14.35 1.27
CA GLU A 81 1.18 15.39 2.26
C GLU A 81 2.35 15.46 3.24
N ARG A 82 2.91 16.66 3.38
CA ARG A 82 4.06 16.90 4.24
C ARG A 82 3.69 17.82 5.38
N ALA A 83 4.43 17.75 6.47
CA ALA A 83 4.33 18.71 7.55
C ALA A 83 4.75 20.10 7.06
N ILE A 84 4.03 21.12 7.53
CA ILE A 84 4.29 22.53 7.16
C ILE A 84 5.42 23.09 8.01
#